data_b3a9f090000a1c8f98fc7ea483553a6d
#
_entry.id   b3a9f090000a1c8f98fc7ea483553a6d
#
_cell.length_a   1.000
_cell.length_b   1.000
_cell.length_c   1.000
_cell.angle_alpha   90.00
_cell.angle_beta   90.00
_cell.angle_gamma   90.00
#
_symmetry.space_group_name_H-M   'P 1'
#
loop_
_entity.id
_entity.type
_entity.pdbx_description
1 polymer ?
#
loop_
_entity_poly.entity_id
_entity_poly.type
_entity_poly.pdbx_seq_one_letter_code
_entity_poly.pdbx_strand_id
1 'polypeptide(L)'
;MVKSPKIKILNIISGSKYGGAELFFERLALSFERCNKIEQKIIIRNNRNRSKKFIDGIDEIEKINFFHKLNPFCTFKIEKIIREYKPNILLSWMNRASSVIPNIKINNEITVGRLGGYYKIKNYTKCDYLITNTSDLKKYVISKGWDTNKVEFIPNFVSQNKIDKIKSKINKDRIILCMGRFHPNKAIDILIKAMPFLPKFRLFIVGEGELKSQYEILIKKFDLMSRVKIFEWSDNISEFLNKCSILVCPSRHEPFGNIVIEGWAHKIPVVVSDVGGPGRIVKHKTTGIKFEKDNTFDLVSKIKNLNSDKKLKRKIVINAYNVYKKSYSEEVIVSHYLSFFRRIIKSCAE
;
A
#
# COMPACT_ATOMS: atom_id res chain seq x y z
N MET A 1 35.34 9.59 -11.64
CA MET A 1 33.91 9.79 -11.97
C MET A 1 33.28 10.68 -10.91
N VAL A 2 32.87 11.90 -11.27
CA VAL A 2 32.18 12.80 -10.35
C VAL A 2 30.83 12.16 -10.02
N LYS A 3 30.60 11.81 -8.74
CA LYS A 3 29.29 11.29 -8.29
C LYS A 3 28.24 12.39 -8.54
N SER A 4 27.23 12.11 -9.34
CA SER A 4 26.12 13.04 -9.48
C SER A 4 25.54 13.36 -8.09
N PRO A 5 25.19 14.63 -7.81
CA PRO A 5 24.70 15.04 -6.50
C PRO A 5 23.45 14.22 -6.12
N LYS A 6 23.34 13.86 -4.85
CA LYS A 6 22.16 13.19 -4.32
C LYS A 6 20.95 14.13 -4.37
N ILE A 7 19.78 13.58 -4.63
CA ILE A 7 18.52 14.32 -4.51
C ILE A 7 18.15 14.40 -3.03
N LYS A 8 18.07 15.62 -2.49
CA LYS A 8 17.63 15.88 -1.11
C LYS A 8 16.11 15.90 -1.02
N ILE A 9 15.55 15.02 -0.20
CA ILE A 9 14.10 14.88 -0.05
C ILE A 9 13.69 15.13 1.41
N LEU A 10 12.77 16.07 1.62
CA LEU A 10 12.08 16.22 2.89
C LEU A 10 10.74 15.49 2.81
N ASN A 11 10.65 14.34 3.47
CA ASN A 11 9.44 13.51 3.52
C ASN A 11 8.55 13.91 4.71
N ILE A 12 7.27 14.22 4.49
CA ILE A 12 6.35 14.63 5.56
C ILE A 12 5.12 13.72 5.58
N ILE A 13 4.89 13.05 6.72
CA ILE A 13 3.70 12.24 6.95
C ILE A 13 3.03 12.55 8.30
N SER A 14 1.70 12.72 8.27
CA SER A 14 0.86 12.87 9.47
C SER A 14 -0.19 11.77 9.55
N GLY A 15 0.19 10.53 9.21
CA GLY A 15 -0.71 9.38 9.18
C GLY A 15 -1.14 8.86 10.56
N SER A 16 -2.09 7.91 10.55
CA SER A 16 -2.50 7.13 11.72
C SER A 16 -1.47 6.05 12.06
N LYS A 17 -1.73 5.27 13.13
CA LYS A 17 -0.86 4.16 13.55
C LYS A 17 -0.76 3.07 12.47
N TYR A 18 -1.90 2.71 11.85
CA TYR A 18 -1.99 1.64 10.86
C TYR A 18 -2.80 2.06 9.64
N GLY A 19 -2.30 1.71 8.47
CA GLY A 19 -2.98 1.91 7.19
C GLY A 19 -2.10 1.51 6.01
N GLY A 20 -2.70 1.24 4.86
CA GLY A 20 -1.94 0.85 3.66
C GLY A 20 -1.01 1.94 3.13
N ALA A 21 -1.38 3.22 3.31
CA ALA A 21 -0.57 4.35 2.90
C ALA A 21 0.62 4.56 3.83
N GLU A 22 0.41 4.41 5.15
CA GLU A 22 1.42 4.51 6.18
C GLU A 22 2.46 3.39 6.05
N LEU A 23 2.00 2.16 5.85
CA LEU A 23 2.88 1.01 5.63
C LEU A 23 3.73 1.18 4.36
N PHE A 24 3.14 1.71 3.30
CA PHE A 24 3.87 1.97 2.08
C PHE A 24 4.88 3.13 2.25
N PHE A 25 4.52 4.17 3.00
CA PHE A 25 5.45 5.25 3.34
C PHE A 25 6.71 4.68 4.02
N GLU A 26 6.55 3.84 5.05
CA GLU A 26 7.69 3.23 5.76
C GLU A 26 8.56 2.39 4.84
N ARG A 27 7.95 1.60 3.95
CA ARG A 27 8.67 0.80 2.93
C ARG A 27 9.48 1.68 1.98
N LEU A 28 8.86 2.74 1.46
CA LEU A 28 9.53 3.63 0.51
C LEU A 28 10.65 4.43 1.17
N ALA A 29 10.43 4.93 2.39
CA ALA A 29 11.44 5.65 3.15
C ALA A 29 12.67 4.78 3.42
N LEU A 30 12.47 3.53 3.88
CA LEU A 30 13.56 2.57 4.05
C LEU A 30 14.27 2.21 2.73
N SER A 31 13.56 2.25 1.60
CA SER A 31 14.17 2.02 0.30
C SER A 31 14.98 3.22 -0.17
N PHE A 32 14.52 4.43 0.12
CA PHE A 32 15.25 5.67 -0.16
C PHE A 32 16.51 5.76 0.68
N GLU A 33 16.49 5.33 1.95
CA GLU A 33 17.67 5.29 2.81
C GLU A 33 18.80 4.42 2.24
N ARG A 34 18.43 3.27 1.70
CA ARG A 34 19.37 2.36 1.01
C ARG A 34 19.83 2.86 -0.37
N CYS A 35 19.19 3.90 -0.90
CA CYS A 35 19.49 4.40 -2.24
C CYS A 35 20.59 5.45 -2.22
N ASN A 36 21.77 5.14 -2.74
CA ASN A 36 22.92 6.05 -2.80
C ASN A 36 22.70 7.34 -3.63
N LYS A 37 21.58 7.46 -4.33
CA LYS A 37 21.18 8.64 -5.15
C LYS A 37 20.23 9.58 -4.42
N ILE A 38 19.80 9.23 -3.23
CA ILE A 38 18.87 9.99 -2.40
C ILE A 38 19.54 10.30 -1.06
N GLU A 39 19.26 11.46 -0.53
CA GLU A 39 19.45 11.88 0.84
C GLU A 39 18.08 12.30 1.36
N GLN A 40 17.65 11.81 2.49
CA GLN A 40 16.32 12.15 3.00
C GLN A 40 16.35 12.57 4.46
N LYS A 41 15.46 13.52 4.78
CA LYS A 41 15.03 13.84 6.14
C LYS A 41 13.54 13.58 6.25
N ILE A 42 13.09 13.03 7.37
CA ILE A 42 11.69 12.62 7.54
C ILE A 42 11.05 13.38 8.69
N ILE A 43 9.86 13.93 8.43
CA ILE A 43 8.99 14.51 9.45
C ILE A 43 7.81 13.56 9.67
N ILE A 44 7.66 13.06 10.89
CA ILE A 44 6.53 12.24 11.30
C ILE A 44 5.72 12.91 12.40
N ARG A 45 4.46 12.49 12.51
CA ARG A 45 3.65 12.84 13.67
C ARG A 45 4.28 12.21 14.93
N ASN A 46 4.30 12.97 16.02
CA ASN A 46 4.71 12.48 17.34
C ASN A 46 3.74 11.39 17.82
N ASN A 47 3.91 10.18 17.30
CA ASN A 47 3.10 9.02 17.62
C ASN A 47 4.06 7.91 18.11
N ARG A 48 3.95 7.54 19.38
CA ARG A 48 4.80 6.57 20.07
C ARG A 48 4.76 5.14 19.49
N ASN A 49 3.88 4.89 18.51
CA ASN A 49 3.55 3.53 18.06
C ASN A 49 4.00 3.18 16.64
N ARG A 50 4.98 3.89 16.04
CA ARG A 50 5.60 3.42 14.79
C ARG A 50 6.56 2.29 15.06
N SER A 51 6.73 1.39 14.09
CA SER A 51 7.59 0.22 14.25
C SER A 51 9.01 0.64 14.62
N LYS A 52 9.60 -0.04 15.62
CA LYS A 52 11.00 0.16 16.00
C LYS A 52 11.92 0.01 14.79
N LYS A 53 11.65 -0.97 13.94
CA LYS A 53 12.39 -1.22 12.69
C LYS A 53 12.42 -0.02 11.76
N PHE A 54 11.34 0.74 11.65
CA PHE A 54 11.32 1.96 10.83
C PHE A 54 12.18 3.05 11.46
N ILE A 55 12.02 3.26 12.78
CA ILE A 55 12.78 4.29 13.50
C ILE A 55 14.29 4.00 13.47
N ASP A 56 14.68 2.75 13.72
CA ASP A 56 16.08 2.33 13.75
C ASP A 56 16.74 2.28 12.34
N GLY A 57 15.92 2.25 11.29
CA GLY A 57 16.39 2.14 9.90
C GLY A 57 16.42 3.46 9.12
N ILE A 58 16.23 4.60 9.80
CA ILE A 58 16.24 5.95 9.19
C ILE A 58 17.16 6.86 10.02
N ASP A 59 18.12 7.50 9.37
CA ASP A 59 19.13 8.31 10.05
C ASP A 59 18.55 9.62 10.58
N GLU A 60 17.69 10.31 9.82
CA GLU A 60 17.17 11.63 10.16
C GLU A 60 15.63 11.67 10.29
N ILE A 61 15.12 11.56 11.51
CA ILE A 61 13.67 11.66 11.81
C ILE A 61 13.38 12.81 12.78
N GLU A 62 12.54 13.74 12.33
CA GLU A 62 11.95 14.79 13.16
C GLU A 62 10.52 14.42 13.58
N LYS A 63 10.18 14.64 14.86
CA LYS A 63 8.85 14.42 15.39
C LYS A 63 8.14 15.74 15.60
N ILE A 64 6.98 15.91 14.95
CA ILE A 64 6.15 17.12 15.08
C ILE A 64 4.73 16.76 15.51
N ASN A 65 4.14 17.60 16.36
CA ASN A 65 2.73 17.52 16.71
C ASN A 65 1.90 18.19 15.62
N PHE A 66 1.26 17.40 14.77
CA PHE A 66 0.30 17.89 13.77
C PHE A 66 -1.05 18.15 14.48
N PHE A 67 -1.16 19.27 15.18
CA PHE A 67 -2.42 19.78 15.72
C PHE A 67 -3.34 20.26 14.57
N HIS A 68 -4.51 20.78 14.89
CA HIS A 68 -5.49 21.25 13.91
C HIS A 68 -4.87 22.00 12.73
N LYS A 69 -5.55 21.98 11.55
CA LYS A 69 -5.15 22.61 10.28
C LYS A 69 -4.74 24.10 10.36
N LEU A 70 -5.09 24.76 11.47
CA LEU A 70 -4.83 26.16 11.73
C LEU A 70 -3.68 26.40 12.72
N ASN A 71 -2.87 25.39 13.05
CA ASN A 71 -1.76 25.61 13.97
C ASN A 71 -0.53 26.16 13.24
N PRO A 72 -0.24 27.48 13.36
CA PRO A 72 0.89 28.11 12.70
C PRO A 72 2.25 27.54 13.15
N PHE A 73 2.34 27.03 14.38
CA PHE A 73 3.57 26.43 14.91
C PHE A 73 4.05 25.22 14.12
N CYS A 74 3.11 24.40 13.57
CA CYS A 74 3.49 23.28 12.72
C CYS A 74 4.14 23.75 11.42
N THR A 75 3.53 24.74 10.76
CA THR A 75 4.07 25.32 9.51
C THR A 75 5.40 26.00 9.76
N PHE A 76 5.53 26.81 10.82
CA PHE A 76 6.78 27.47 11.22
C PHE A 76 7.93 26.48 11.46
N LYS A 77 7.64 25.37 12.17
CA LYS A 77 8.65 24.33 12.41
C LYS A 77 9.09 23.65 11.11
N ILE A 78 8.15 23.39 10.19
CA ILE A 78 8.45 22.85 8.86
C ILE A 78 9.30 23.85 8.07
N GLU A 79 8.97 25.14 8.09
CA GLU A 79 9.76 26.20 7.43
C GLU A 79 11.19 26.27 7.94
N LYS A 80 11.40 26.18 9.27
CA LYS A 80 12.73 26.12 9.86
C LYS A 80 13.52 24.94 9.30
N ILE A 81 12.93 23.75 9.27
CA ILE A 81 13.59 22.55 8.74
C ILE A 81 13.91 22.70 7.24
N ILE A 82 13.03 23.29 6.44
CA ILE A 82 13.30 23.56 5.03
C ILE A 82 14.50 24.50 4.86
N ARG A 83 14.59 25.58 5.68
CA ARG A 83 15.73 26.52 5.64
C ARG A 83 17.09 25.84 5.95
N GLU A 84 17.09 24.98 6.97
CA GLU A 84 18.28 24.27 7.42
C GLU A 84 18.71 23.15 6.48
N TYR A 85 17.75 22.30 6.08
CA TYR A 85 18.03 21.09 5.29
C TYR A 85 18.18 21.37 3.79
N LYS A 86 17.54 22.44 3.27
CA LYS A 86 17.56 22.86 1.84
C LYS A 86 17.21 21.70 0.88
N PRO A 87 16.00 21.09 0.99
CA PRO A 87 15.60 19.99 0.13
C PRO A 87 15.41 20.43 -1.32
N ASN A 88 15.69 19.53 -2.28
CA ASN A 88 15.25 19.70 -3.67
C ASN A 88 13.75 19.40 -3.81
N ILE A 89 13.28 18.40 -3.06
CA ILE A 89 11.90 17.91 -3.10
C ILE A 89 11.31 17.90 -1.68
N LEU A 90 10.13 18.49 -1.51
CA LEU A 90 9.28 18.32 -0.35
C LEU A 90 8.16 17.35 -0.70
N LEU A 91 8.23 16.10 -0.22
CA LEU A 91 7.26 15.04 -0.49
C LEU A 91 6.28 14.89 0.66
N SER A 92 5.05 15.35 0.47
CA SER A 92 3.98 15.27 1.47
C SER A 92 3.05 14.09 1.23
N TRP A 93 2.65 13.42 2.31
CA TRP A 93 1.81 12.23 2.26
C TRP A 93 0.42 12.47 2.81
N MET A 94 -0.59 12.21 1.98
CA MET A 94 -2.00 12.32 2.33
C MET A 94 -2.44 13.75 2.71
N ASN A 95 -3.73 13.92 2.99
CA ASN A 95 -4.37 15.23 3.18
C ASN A 95 -3.72 16.13 4.25
N ARG A 96 -3.44 15.55 5.42
CA ARG A 96 -3.02 16.35 6.58
C ARG A 96 -1.61 16.91 6.40
N ALA A 97 -0.68 16.09 5.91
CA ALA A 97 0.68 16.56 5.64
C ALA A 97 0.68 17.60 4.51
N SER A 98 -0.06 17.36 3.43
CA SER A 98 -0.14 18.30 2.31
C SER A 98 -0.79 19.63 2.68
N SER A 99 -1.74 19.65 3.64
CA SER A 99 -2.40 20.89 4.07
C SER A 99 -1.54 21.81 4.93
N VAL A 100 -0.46 21.30 5.53
CA VAL A 100 0.45 22.08 6.41
C VAL A 100 1.75 22.49 5.73
N ILE A 101 1.92 22.22 4.44
CA ILE A 101 3.02 22.77 3.65
C ILE A 101 3.00 24.29 3.70
N PRO A 102 4.14 24.98 3.81
CA PRO A 102 4.21 26.44 3.71
C PRO A 102 3.57 27.00 2.43
N ASN A 103 3.04 28.22 2.49
CA ASN A 103 2.46 28.86 1.32
C ASN A 103 3.54 29.45 0.39
N ILE A 104 4.72 29.73 0.93
CA ILE A 104 5.84 30.36 0.24
C ILE A 104 6.97 29.35 0.13
N LYS A 105 7.57 29.25 -1.04
CA LYS A 105 8.80 28.50 -1.25
C LYS A 105 9.97 29.21 -0.58
N ILE A 106 10.76 28.45 0.17
CA ILE A 106 11.84 29.00 1.00
C ILE A 106 13.18 28.90 0.27
N ASN A 107 13.45 27.77 -0.38
CA ASN A 107 14.70 27.48 -1.10
C ASN A 107 14.43 27.00 -2.53
N ASN A 108 13.34 27.44 -3.16
CA ASN A 108 12.87 26.94 -4.46
C ASN A 108 12.63 25.43 -4.51
N GLU A 109 12.35 24.82 -3.37
CA GLU A 109 12.01 23.40 -3.29
C GLU A 109 10.75 23.08 -4.10
N ILE A 110 10.75 21.93 -4.76
CA ILE A 110 9.58 21.43 -5.51
C ILE A 110 8.67 20.65 -4.56
N THR A 111 7.42 21.08 -4.47
CA THR A 111 6.45 20.45 -3.58
C THR A 111 5.67 19.35 -4.29
N VAL A 112 5.71 18.14 -3.76
CA VAL A 112 5.05 16.97 -4.34
C VAL A 112 4.06 16.38 -3.33
N GLY A 113 2.80 16.27 -3.70
CA GLY A 113 1.76 15.64 -2.89
C GLY A 113 1.51 14.19 -3.31
N ARG A 114 1.60 13.23 -2.38
CA ARG A 114 1.29 11.83 -2.67
C ARG A 114 -0.08 11.41 -2.13
N LEU A 115 -0.95 11.00 -3.04
CA LEU A 115 -2.29 10.52 -2.72
C LEU A 115 -2.30 8.98 -2.61
N GLY A 116 -2.92 8.48 -1.54
CA GLY A 116 -3.17 7.04 -1.34
C GLY A 116 -4.65 6.66 -1.48
N GLY A 117 -5.52 7.61 -1.85
CA GLY A 117 -6.97 7.44 -1.98
C GLY A 117 -7.64 8.68 -2.53
N TYR A 118 -8.97 8.62 -2.67
CA TYR A 118 -9.81 9.71 -3.21
C TYR A 118 -10.00 10.81 -2.16
N TYR A 119 -9.03 11.71 -2.07
CA TYR A 119 -9.02 12.80 -1.10
C TYR A 119 -9.56 14.12 -1.68
N LYS A 120 -9.91 15.06 -0.78
CA LYS A 120 -10.31 16.42 -1.18
C LYS A 120 -9.11 17.17 -1.76
N ILE A 121 -9.16 17.50 -3.04
CA ILE A 121 -8.04 18.09 -3.80
C ILE A 121 -7.61 19.45 -3.25
N LYS A 122 -8.51 20.21 -2.62
CA LYS A 122 -8.19 21.50 -1.94
C LYS A 122 -7.07 21.42 -0.90
N ASN A 123 -6.72 20.23 -0.41
CA ASN A 123 -5.61 20.05 0.52
C ASN A 123 -4.25 19.99 -0.16
N TYR A 124 -4.21 19.97 -1.49
CA TYR A 124 -3.00 19.81 -2.32
C TYR A 124 -2.68 21.04 -3.17
N THR A 125 -3.41 22.14 -3.01
CA THR A 125 -3.24 23.38 -3.81
C THR A 125 -1.86 24.02 -3.67
N LYS A 126 -1.13 23.68 -2.62
CA LYS A 126 0.25 24.12 -2.38
C LYS A 126 1.32 23.18 -3.00
N CYS A 127 0.90 22.11 -3.65
CA CYS A 127 1.81 21.20 -4.32
C CYS A 127 2.00 21.62 -5.78
N ASP A 128 3.22 21.52 -6.29
CA ASP A 128 3.53 21.75 -7.71
C ASP A 128 3.16 20.52 -8.54
N TYR A 129 3.35 19.31 -7.97
CA TYR A 129 3.10 18.03 -8.61
C TYR A 129 2.36 17.09 -7.67
N LEU A 130 1.64 16.11 -8.26
CA LEU A 130 0.99 15.05 -7.52
C LEU A 130 1.45 13.66 -7.97
N ILE A 131 1.59 12.76 -7.01
CA ILE A 131 1.78 11.32 -7.26
C ILE A 131 0.52 10.58 -6.82
N THR A 132 0.00 9.74 -7.68
CA THR A 132 -1.13 8.84 -7.42
C THR A 132 -0.70 7.38 -7.48
N ASN A 133 -1.32 6.51 -6.67
CA ASN A 133 -0.98 5.10 -6.63
C ASN A 133 -1.82 4.22 -7.55
N THR A 134 -2.83 4.78 -8.23
CA THR A 134 -3.62 4.10 -9.26
C THR A 134 -3.90 5.03 -10.43
N SER A 135 -4.08 4.44 -11.62
CA SER A 135 -4.47 5.18 -12.84
C SER A 135 -5.81 5.91 -12.69
N ASP A 136 -6.76 5.33 -11.93
CA ASP A 136 -8.05 5.98 -11.70
C ASP A 136 -7.95 7.17 -10.75
N LEU A 137 -7.08 7.05 -9.75
CA LEU A 137 -6.81 8.19 -8.88
C LEU A 137 -6.16 9.32 -9.69
N LYS A 138 -5.30 9.00 -10.67
CA LYS A 138 -4.78 9.99 -11.64
C LYS A 138 -5.93 10.63 -12.42
N LYS A 139 -6.83 9.83 -13.02
CA LYS A 139 -8.02 10.34 -13.73
C LYS A 139 -8.90 11.21 -12.83
N TYR A 140 -9.14 10.77 -11.59
CA TYR A 140 -9.90 11.55 -10.61
C TYR A 140 -9.27 12.91 -10.33
N VAL A 141 -7.96 12.96 -10.10
CA VAL A 141 -7.24 14.21 -9.82
C VAL A 141 -7.32 15.16 -11.01
N ILE A 142 -7.12 14.66 -12.23
CA ILE A 142 -7.25 15.44 -13.49
C ILE A 142 -8.68 15.94 -13.66
N SER A 143 -9.71 15.11 -13.39
CA SER A 143 -11.13 15.56 -13.47
C SER A 143 -11.50 16.61 -12.44
N LYS A 144 -10.65 16.86 -11.44
CA LYS A 144 -10.78 17.94 -10.44
C LYS A 144 -9.96 19.18 -10.79
N GLY A 145 -9.46 19.28 -12.03
CA GLY A 145 -8.79 20.46 -12.57
C GLY A 145 -7.27 20.47 -12.47
N TRP A 146 -6.63 19.36 -12.12
CA TRP A 146 -5.16 19.28 -12.16
C TRP A 146 -4.64 19.06 -13.57
N ASP A 147 -3.55 19.76 -13.91
CA ASP A 147 -2.83 19.58 -15.15
C ASP A 147 -2.30 18.13 -15.26
N THR A 148 -2.57 17.47 -16.38
CA THR A 148 -2.16 16.09 -16.67
C THR A 148 -0.63 15.92 -16.56
N ASN A 149 0.15 16.93 -16.95
CA ASN A 149 1.61 16.92 -16.92
C ASN A 149 2.18 17.02 -15.49
N LYS A 150 1.38 17.51 -14.55
CA LYS A 150 1.72 17.66 -13.14
C LYS A 150 1.25 16.50 -12.26
N VAL A 151 0.63 15.46 -12.84
CA VAL A 151 0.16 14.29 -12.10
C VAL A 151 0.85 13.03 -12.59
N GLU A 152 1.65 12.41 -11.73
CA GLU A 152 2.37 11.17 -12.01
C GLU A 152 1.63 9.96 -11.41
N PHE A 153 1.67 8.82 -12.09
CA PHE A 153 1.18 7.55 -11.58
C PHE A 153 2.37 6.67 -11.18
N ILE A 154 2.55 6.46 -9.88
CA ILE A 154 3.57 5.54 -9.34
C ILE A 154 2.88 4.62 -8.33
N PRO A 155 2.71 3.33 -8.65
CA PRO A 155 2.04 2.37 -7.78
C PRO A 155 2.86 2.07 -6.51
N ASN A 156 2.24 1.34 -5.59
CA ASN A 156 2.94 0.80 -4.44
C ASN A 156 3.75 -0.43 -4.84
N PHE A 157 4.78 -0.74 -4.05
CA PHE A 157 5.58 -1.97 -4.18
C PHE A 157 5.55 -2.81 -2.89
N VAL A 158 6.05 -4.02 -3.00
CA VAL A 158 6.33 -4.91 -1.88
C VAL A 158 7.84 -5.13 -1.78
N SER A 159 8.39 -5.05 -0.57
CA SER A 159 9.83 -5.15 -0.33
C SER A 159 10.37 -6.56 -0.59
N GLN A 160 11.44 -6.69 -1.37
CA GLN A 160 12.07 -7.96 -1.74
C GLN A 160 12.71 -8.70 -0.54
N ASN A 161 13.21 -7.97 0.45
CA ASN A 161 13.93 -8.57 1.59
C ASN A 161 13.09 -9.58 2.40
N LYS A 162 11.77 -9.62 2.18
CA LYS A 162 10.85 -10.60 2.80
C LYS A 162 10.53 -11.79 1.89
N ILE A 163 10.93 -11.72 0.60
CA ILE A 163 10.55 -12.70 -0.44
C ILE A 163 11.64 -13.74 -0.66
N ASP A 164 12.92 -13.38 -0.50
CA ASP A 164 14.06 -14.25 -0.84
C ASP A 164 14.20 -15.52 0.01
N LYS A 165 13.44 -15.63 1.11
CA LYS A 165 13.38 -16.83 1.96
C LYS A 165 12.26 -17.79 1.58
N ILE A 166 11.55 -17.57 0.48
CA ILE A 166 10.43 -18.40 0.07
C ILE A 166 10.95 -19.67 -0.60
N LYS A 167 11.10 -20.72 0.19
CA LYS A 167 11.20 -22.09 -0.34
C LYS A 167 9.88 -22.42 -1.03
N SER A 168 9.95 -22.85 -2.29
CA SER A 168 8.84 -23.29 -3.14
C SER A 168 8.19 -24.60 -2.63
N LYS A 169 7.77 -24.64 -1.38
CA LYS A 169 6.90 -25.71 -0.91
C LYS A 169 5.49 -25.40 -1.42
N ILE A 170 5.02 -26.18 -2.39
CA ILE A 170 3.60 -26.27 -2.71
C ILE A 170 2.93 -26.67 -1.38
N ASN A 171 2.33 -25.70 -0.73
CA ASN A 171 1.75 -25.89 0.59
C ASN A 171 0.58 -26.89 0.45
N LYS A 172 0.72 -28.06 1.05
CA LYS A 172 -0.33 -29.10 1.09
C LYS A 172 -1.55 -28.64 1.90
N ASP A 173 -1.35 -27.66 2.77
CA ASP A 173 -2.41 -27.10 3.61
C ASP A 173 -3.33 -26.21 2.78
N ARG A 174 -4.64 -26.50 2.82
CA ARG A 174 -5.68 -25.73 2.14
C ARG A 174 -6.08 -24.52 2.99
N ILE A 175 -5.11 -23.61 3.23
CA ILE A 175 -5.32 -22.41 4.02
C ILE A 175 -5.68 -21.25 3.06
N ILE A 176 -6.83 -20.65 3.27
CA ILE A 176 -7.21 -19.35 2.71
C ILE A 176 -6.72 -18.27 3.66
N LEU A 177 -6.08 -17.24 3.14
CA LEU A 177 -5.65 -16.07 3.91
C LEU A 177 -6.45 -14.84 3.47
N CYS A 178 -6.92 -14.08 4.43
CA CYS A 178 -7.46 -12.73 4.23
C CYS A 178 -6.80 -11.77 5.22
N MET A 179 -6.34 -10.62 4.74
CA MET A 179 -5.66 -9.63 5.59
C MET A 179 -6.23 -8.24 5.39
N GLY A 180 -6.38 -7.50 6.47
CA GLY A 180 -6.81 -6.10 6.40
C GLY A 180 -7.50 -5.61 7.66
N ARG A 181 -7.80 -4.30 7.69
CA ARG A 181 -8.56 -3.71 8.78
C ARG A 181 -9.96 -4.33 8.83
N PHE A 182 -10.46 -4.62 10.03
CA PHE A 182 -11.82 -5.12 10.22
C PHE A 182 -12.84 -3.98 10.11
N HIS A 183 -13.16 -3.66 8.87
CA HIS A 183 -14.00 -2.55 8.46
C HIS A 183 -14.97 -3.02 7.35
N PRO A 184 -16.19 -2.48 7.21
CA PRO A 184 -17.17 -2.91 6.21
C PRO A 184 -16.63 -2.96 4.77
N ASN A 185 -15.75 -2.02 4.40
CA ASN A 185 -15.13 -1.98 3.07
C ASN A 185 -14.28 -3.22 2.73
N LYS A 186 -13.81 -3.97 3.74
CA LYS A 186 -12.98 -5.17 3.53
C LYS A 186 -13.79 -6.44 3.32
N ALA A 187 -15.09 -6.44 3.65
CA ALA A 187 -16.04 -7.51 3.38
C ALA A 187 -15.57 -8.91 3.82
N ILE A 188 -14.86 -9.00 4.95
CA ILE A 188 -14.38 -10.29 5.49
C ILE A 188 -15.57 -11.19 5.86
N ASP A 189 -16.72 -10.60 6.19
CA ASP A 189 -18.00 -11.28 6.44
C ASP A 189 -18.42 -12.20 5.28
N ILE A 190 -18.21 -11.78 4.03
CA ILE A 190 -18.51 -12.58 2.83
C ILE A 190 -17.67 -13.85 2.79
N LEU A 191 -16.38 -13.74 3.14
CA LEU A 191 -15.49 -14.89 3.16
C LEU A 191 -15.82 -15.85 4.33
N ILE A 192 -16.17 -15.33 5.51
CA ILE A 192 -16.64 -16.17 6.63
C ILE A 192 -17.90 -16.93 6.23
N LYS A 193 -18.87 -16.27 5.58
CA LYS A 193 -20.11 -16.89 5.06
C LYS A 193 -19.85 -17.93 3.96
N ALA A 194 -18.72 -17.86 3.26
CA ALA A 194 -18.31 -18.84 2.26
C ALA A 194 -17.76 -20.15 2.88
N MET A 195 -17.23 -20.09 4.11
CA MET A 195 -16.53 -21.24 4.73
C MET A 195 -17.36 -22.49 4.98
N PRO A 196 -18.68 -22.44 5.28
CA PRO A 196 -19.53 -23.65 5.34
C PRO A 196 -19.49 -24.45 4.05
N PHE A 197 -19.41 -23.79 2.89
CA PHE A 197 -19.39 -24.41 1.55
C PHE A 197 -17.97 -24.85 1.12
N LEU A 198 -16.94 -24.60 1.94
CA LEU A 198 -15.54 -24.92 1.70
C LEU A 198 -14.97 -25.84 2.81
N PRO A 199 -15.56 -27.05 3.02
CA PRO A 199 -15.22 -27.88 4.19
C PRO A 199 -13.77 -28.34 4.24
N LYS A 200 -13.08 -28.40 3.09
CA LYS A 200 -11.68 -28.81 2.98
C LYS A 200 -10.68 -27.69 3.24
N PHE A 201 -11.15 -26.46 3.53
CA PHE A 201 -10.28 -25.30 3.76
C PHE A 201 -10.31 -24.84 5.21
N ARG A 202 -9.19 -24.27 5.64
CA ARG A 202 -9.09 -23.42 6.83
C ARG A 202 -8.99 -21.97 6.41
N LEU A 203 -9.46 -21.05 7.22
CA LEU A 203 -9.38 -19.61 6.98
C LEU A 203 -8.56 -18.94 8.07
N PHE A 204 -7.54 -18.20 7.66
CA PHE A 204 -6.78 -17.29 8.51
C PHE A 204 -7.15 -15.85 8.17
N ILE A 205 -7.60 -15.12 9.18
CA ILE A 205 -7.96 -13.70 9.09
C ILE A 205 -6.94 -12.93 9.92
N VAL A 206 -6.18 -12.03 9.30
CA VAL A 206 -5.14 -11.24 9.98
C VAL A 206 -5.51 -9.76 9.95
N GLY A 207 -5.65 -9.15 11.11
CA GLY A 207 -6.00 -7.73 11.21
C GLY A 207 -6.65 -7.35 12.53
N GLU A 208 -7.06 -6.09 12.56
CA GLU A 208 -7.74 -5.45 13.69
C GLU A 208 -8.82 -4.51 13.19
N GLY A 209 -9.78 -4.17 14.03
CA GLY A 209 -10.80 -3.15 13.76
C GLY A 209 -12.13 -3.42 14.45
N GLU A 210 -13.05 -2.52 14.19
CA GLU A 210 -14.36 -2.43 14.85
C GLU A 210 -15.26 -3.65 14.64
N LEU A 211 -15.06 -4.41 13.56
CA LEU A 211 -15.89 -5.58 13.23
C LEU A 211 -15.39 -6.91 13.83
N LYS A 212 -14.36 -6.91 14.68
CA LYS A 212 -13.81 -8.15 15.26
C LYS A 212 -14.90 -9.01 15.93
N SER A 213 -15.67 -8.40 16.83
CA SER A 213 -16.74 -9.11 17.57
C SER A 213 -17.83 -9.64 16.62
N GLN A 214 -18.16 -8.92 15.55
CA GLN A 214 -19.13 -9.38 14.56
C GLN A 214 -18.62 -10.61 13.79
N TYR A 215 -17.32 -10.65 13.48
CA TYR A 215 -16.70 -11.83 12.84
C TYR A 215 -16.68 -13.03 13.76
N GLU A 216 -16.38 -12.85 15.05
CA GLU A 216 -16.44 -13.90 16.07
C GLU A 216 -17.86 -14.48 16.22
N ILE A 217 -18.87 -13.62 16.21
CA ILE A 217 -20.31 -14.04 16.21
C ILE A 217 -20.61 -14.88 14.97
N LEU A 218 -20.20 -14.43 13.77
CA LEU A 218 -20.43 -15.19 12.54
C LEU A 218 -19.73 -16.54 12.53
N ILE A 219 -18.50 -16.60 13.04
CA ILE A 219 -17.70 -17.84 13.17
C ILE A 219 -18.43 -18.84 14.08
N LYS A 220 -18.95 -18.39 15.22
CA LYS A 220 -19.76 -19.21 16.13
C LYS A 220 -21.07 -19.67 15.48
N LYS A 221 -21.80 -18.72 14.85
CA LYS A 221 -23.09 -18.98 14.20
C LYS A 221 -23.01 -20.10 13.15
N PHE A 222 -21.89 -20.19 12.42
CA PHE A 222 -21.69 -21.17 11.35
C PHE A 222 -20.85 -22.40 11.81
N ASP A 223 -20.59 -22.55 13.10
CA ASP A 223 -19.76 -23.64 13.69
C ASP A 223 -18.40 -23.78 13.00
N LEU A 224 -17.69 -22.66 12.87
CA LEU A 224 -16.41 -22.58 12.16
C LEU A 224 -15.19 -22.46 13.09
N MET A 225 -15.34 -22.58 14.40
CA MET A 225 -14.27 -22.31 15.38
C MET A 225 -13.04 -23.21 15.20
N SER A 226 -13.23 -24.44 14.70
CA SER A 226 -12.15 -25.37 14.41
C SER A 226 -11.36 -25.05 13.13
N ARG A 227 -11.95 -24.30 12.19
CA ARG A 227 -11.40 -24.05 10.86
C ARG A 227 -11.10 -22.58 10.54
N VAL A 228 -11.65 -21.63 11.28
CA VAL A 228 -11.43 -20.19 11.10
C VAL A 228 -10.68 -19.63 12.30
N LYS A 229 -9.54 -18.98 12.05
CA LYS A 229 -8.74 -18.33 13.09
C LYS A 229 -8.52 -16.86 12.78
N ILE A 230 -8.76 -16.01 13.77
CA ILE A 230 -8.46 -14.59 13.74
C ILE A 230 -7.11 -14.37 14.42
N PHE A 231 -6.22 -13.66 13.76
CA PHE A 231 -4.92 -13.23 14.27
C PHE A 231 -4.87 -11.70 14.31
N GLU A 232 -4.19 -11.18 15.29
CA GLU A 232 -3.92 -9.74 15.39
C GLU A 232 -3.02 -9.28 14.24
N TRP A 233 -2.97 -7.95 14.06
CA TRP A 233 -2.08 -7.37 13.07
C TRP A 233 -0.63 -7.78 13.34
N SER A 234 0.05 -8.22 12.30
CA SER A 234 1.45 -8.64 12.37
C SER A 234 2.30 -7.86 11.36
N ASP A 235 3.42 -7.35 11.82
CA ASP A 235 4.44 -6.77 10.94
C ASP A 235 5.13 -7.85 10.08
N ASN A 236 5.06 -9.12 10.51
CA ASN A 236 5.60 -10.27 9.79
C ASN A 236 4.52 -11.02 8.99
N ILE A 237 3.89 -10.32 8.04
CA ILE A 237 2.86 -10.93 7.17
C ILE A 237 3.39 -12.09 6.31
N SER A 238 4.71 -12.13 6.07
CA SER A 238 5.34 -13.21 5.28
C SER A 238 5.14 -14.58 5.89
N GLU A 239 5.03 -14.67 7.21
CA GLU A 239 4.75 -15.96 7.88
C GLU A 239 3.39 -16.53 7.48
N PHE A 240 2.36 -15.69 7.43
CA PHE A 240 1.02 -16.12 6.99
C PHE A 240 0.98 -16.39 5.48
N LEU A 241 1.63 -15.56 4.69
CA LEU A 241 1.71 -15.74 3.24
C LEU A 241 2.42 -17.04 2.86
N ASN A 242 3.48 -17.43 3.58
CA ASN A 242 4.19 -18.69 3.34
C ASN A 242 3.36 -19.94 3.69
N LYS A 243 2.35 -19.81 4.55
CA LYS A 243 1.48 -20.93 4.97
C LYS A 243 0.21 -21.05 4.12
N CYS A 244 -0.20 -19.98 3.42
CA CYS A 244 -1.46 -19.99 2.69
C CYS A 244 -1.34 -20.59 1.28
N SER A 245 -2.45 -21.17 0.80
CA SER A 245 -2.58 -21.75 -0.53
C SER A 245 -3.34 -20.86 -1.51
N ILE A 246 -4.16 -19.94 -1.00
CA ILE A 246 -4.95 -18.95 -1.73
C ILE A 246 -5.06 -17.69 -0.88
N LEU A 247 -4.84 -16.54 -1.48
CA LEU A 247 -5.07 -15.23 -0.86
C LEU A 247 -6.37 -14.64 -1.40
N VAL A 248 -7.27 -14.24 -0.50
CA VAL A 248 -8.56 -13.68 -0.88
C VAL A 248 -8.65 -12.21 -0.45
N CYS A 249 -9.04 -11.34 -1.40
CA CYS A 249 -9.35 -9.94 -1.17
C CYS A 249 -10.83 -9.68 -1.50
N PRO A 250 -11.76 -9.86 -0.55
CA PRO A 250 -13.20 -9.79 -0.82
C PRO A 250 -13.76 -8.37 -0.79
N SER A 251 -12.92 -7.35 -0.75
CA SER A 251 -13.25 -5.95 -0.44
C SER A 251 -14.42 -5.41 -1.27
N ARG A 252 -15.32 -4.67 -0.61
CA ARG A 252 -16.39 -3.86 -1.26
C ARG A 252 -15.83 -2.58 -1.86
N HIS A 253 -14.80 -2.05 -1.22
CA HIS A 253 -14.10 -0.85 -1.69
C HIS A 253 -12.61 -0.94 -1.33
N GLU A 254 -11.76 -0.91 -2.34
CA GLU A 254 -10.31 -0.97 -2.19
C GLU A 254 -9.65 -0.10 -3.27
N PRO A 255 -9.03 1.02 -2.93
CA PRO A 255 -8.42 1.92 -3.91
C PRO A 255 -7.29 1.28 -4.71
N PHE A 256 -6.38 0.55 -4.06
CA PHE A 256 -5.23 -0.07 -4.72
C PHE A 256 -5.19 -1.60 -4.57
N GLY A 257 -5.17 -2.11 -3.34
CA GLY A 257 -5.08 -3.54 -3.06
C GLY A 257 -3.64 -4.04 -2.88
N ASN A 258 -2.91 -3.48 -1.92
CA ASN A 258 -1.55 -3.94 -1.57
C ASN A 258 -1.47 -5.46 -1.37
N ILE A 259 -2.51 -6.06 -0.79
CA ILE A 259 -2.61 -7.50 -0.54
C ILE A 259 -2.48 -8.34 -1.83
N VAL A 260 -2.93 -7.81 -2.98
CA VAL A 260 -2.79 -8.50 -4.27
C VAL A 260 -1.33 -8.58 -4.67
N ILE A 261 -0.61 -7.46 -4.53
CA ILE A 261 0.82 -7.40 -4.85
C ILE A 261 1.63 -8.28 -3.87
N GLU A 262 1.23 -8.33 -2.59
CA GLU A 262 1.81 -9.26 -1.60
C GLU A 262 1.64 -10.72 -2.05
N GLY A 263 0.44 -11.09 -2.50
CA GLY A 263 0.17 -12.44 -3.04
C GLY A 263 1.04 -12.76 -4.26
N TRP A 264 1.13 -11.84 -5.21
CA TRP A 264 1.95 -12.01 -6.42
C TRP A 264 3.44 -12.15 -6.10
N ALA A 265 3.95 -11.30 -5.21
CA ALA A 265 5.33 -11.35 -4.76
C ALA A 265 5.70 -12.68 -4.10
N HIS A 266 4.77 -13.25 -3.33
CA HIS A 266 4.93 -14.55 -2.65
C HIS A 266 4.53 -15.75 -3.51
N LYS A 267 4.24 -15.55 -4.81
CA LYS A 267 3.80 -16.63 -5.73
C LYS A 267 2.56 -17.36 -5.24
N ILE A 268 1.61 -16.64 -4.64
CA ILE A 268 0.35 -17.15 -4.15
C ILE A 268 -0.76 -16.73 -5.12
N PRO A 269 -1.64 -17.64 -5.55
CA PRO A 269 -2.78 -17.28 -6.38
C PRO A 269 -3.76 -16.41 -5.59
N VAL A 270 -4.25 -15.34 -6.22
CA VAL A 270 -5.18 -14.39 -5.60
C VAL A 270 -6.57 -14.53 -6.15
N VAL A 271 -7.58 -14.43 -5.27
CA VAL A 271 -9.00 -14.33 -5.61
C VAL A 271 -9.50 -13.00 -5.08
N VAL A 272 -10.05 -12.15 -5.96
CA VAL A 272 -10.43 -10.78 -5.61
C VAL A 272 -11.86 -10.47 -6.05
N SER A 273 -12.57 -9.64 -5.29
CA SER A 273 -13.80 -9.05 -5.78
C SER A 273 -13.52 -8.13 -6.97
N ASP A 274 -14.40 -8.10 -7.98
CA ASP A 274 -14.20 -7.28 -9.18
C ASP A 274 -14.57 -5.81 -8.93
N VAL A 275 -13.84 -5.17 -8.00
CA VAL A 275 -14.04 -3.77 -7.62
C VAL A 275 -12.71 -3.03 -7.47
N GLY A 276 -12.75 -1.73 -7.71
CA GLY A 276 -11.66 -0.79 -7.41
C GLY A 276 -10.30 -1.23 -7.95
N GLY A 277 -9.26 -1.05 -7.15
CA GLY A 277 -7.88 -1.40 -7.47
C GLY A 277 -7.69 -2.90 -7.77
N PRO A 278 -8.09 -3.83 -6.88
CA PRO A 278 -7.95 -5.27 -7.13
C PRO A 278 -8.60 -5.72 -8.43
N GLY A 279 -9.82 -5.27 -8.72
CA GLY A 279 -10.53 -5.61 -9.96
C GLY A 279 -9.83 -5.13 -11.22
N ARG A 280 -9.05 -4.02 -11.13
CA ARG A 280 -8.32 -3.47 -12.29
C ARG A 280 -6.96 -4.08 -12.49
N ILE A 281 -6.19 -4.28 -11.41
CA ILE A 281 -4.83 -4.82 -11.53
C ILE A 281 -4.84 -6.34 -11.82
N VAL A 282 -5.88 -7.07 -11.38
CA VAL A 282 -6.02 -8.50 -11.63
C VAL A 282 -6.69 -8.74 -12.99
N LYS A 283 -6.00 -9.44 -13.87
CA LYS A 283 -6.59 -9.98 -15.12
C LYS A 283 -7.15 -11.38 -14.83
N HIS A 284 -8.49 -11.53 -14.98
CA HIS A 284 -9.19 -12.79 -14.69
C HIS A 284 -8.57 -13.97 -15.45
N LYS A 285 -8.36 -15.12 -14.76
CA LYS A 285 -7.73 -16.34 -15.26
C LYS A 285 -6.30 -16.17 -15.83
N THR A 286 -5.71 -14.97 -15.68
CA THR A 286 -4.35 -14.68 -16.16
C THR A 286 -3.41 -14.37 -15.00
N THR A 287 -3.74 -13.40 -14.13
CA THR A 287 -2.92 -13.01 -12.97
C THR A 287 -3.65 -13.20 -11.64
N GLY A 288 -4.89 -13.69 -11.67
CA GLY A 288 -5.73 -13.99 -10.51
C GLY A 288 -7.12 -14.38 -10.96
N ILE A 289 -7.99 -14.61 -9.98
CA ILE A 289 -9.40 -14.91 -10.21
C ILE A 289 -10.22 -13.74 -9.67
N LYS A 290 -11.19 -13.29 -10.47
CA LYS A 290 -12.18 -12.31 -10.05
C LYS A 290 -13.49 -13.00 -9.72
N PHE A 291 -14.18 -12.50 -8.71
CA PHE A 291 -15.56 -12.88 -8.37
C PHE A 291 -16.42 -11.63 -8.21
N GLU A 292 -17.72 -11.83 -8.32
CA GLU A 292 -18.72 -10.77 -8.22
C GLU A 292 -18.79 -10.20 -6.80
N LYS A 293 -18.82 -8.86 -6.70
CA LYS A 293 -18.89 -8.16 -5.42
C LYS A 293 -20.09 -8.64 -4.59
N ASP A 294 -19.85 -8.86 -3.30
CA ASP A 294 -20.83 -9.31 -2.30
C ASP A 294 -21.50 -10.67 -2.61
N ASN A 295 -21.01 -11.41 -3.61
CA ASN A 295 -21.56 -12.72 -3.98
C ASN A 295 -20.73 -13.86 -3.34
N THR A 296 -21.25 -14.39 -2.23
CA THR A 296 -20.65 -15.51 -1.49
C THR A 296 -20.57 -16.78 -2.34
N PHE A 297 -21.61 -17.09 -3.13
CA PHE A 297 -21.65 -18.34 -3.92
C PHE A 297 -20.69 -18.29 -5.10
N ASP A 298 -20.57 -17.13 -5.77
CA ASP A 298 -19.56 -16.96 -6.80
C ASP A 298 -18.16 -17.09 -6.23
N LEU A 299 -17.86 -16.47 -5.06
CA LEU A 299 -16.59 -16.65 -4.37
C LEU A 299 -16.28 -18.12 -4.12
N VAL A 300 -17.23 -18.89 -3.59
CA VAL A 300 -17.10 -20.34 -3.35
C VAL A 300 -16.78 -21.09 -4.65
N SER A 301 -17.54 -20.83 -5.72
CA SER A 301 -17.32 -21.44 -7.04
C SER A 301 -15.91 -21.15 -7.56
N LYS A 302 -15.46 -19.88 -7.51
CA LYS A 302 -14.11 -19.48 -7.96
C LYS A 302 -12.99 -20.15 -7.15
N ILE A 303 -13.14 -20.26 -5.83
CA ILE A 303 -12.15 -20.95 -4.96
C ILE A 303 -12.09 -22.44 -5.29
N LYS A 304 -13.24 -23.12 -5.42
CA LYS A 304 -13.31 -24.55 -5.77
C LYS A 304 -12.64 -24.81 -7.12
N ASN A 305 -12.99 -24.03 -8.15
CA ASN A 305 -12.46 -24.17 -9.51
C ASN A 305 -10.93 -23.92 -9.54
N LEU A 306 -10.45 -22.86 -8.87
CA LEU A 306 -9.02 -22.59 -8.79
C LEU A 306 -8.25 -23.72 -8.05
N ASN A 307 -8.85 -24.34 -7.06
CA ASN A 307 -8.22 -25.42 -6.31
C ASN A 307 -8.17 -26.72 -7.10
N SER A 308 -9.18 -27.03 -7.92
CA SER A 308 -9.24 -28.24 -8.77
C SER A 308 -8.35 -28.16 -10.00
N ASP A 309 -8.27 -26.96 -10.63
CA ASP A 309 -7.48 -26.76 -11.86
C ASP A 309 -6.02 -26.38 -11.53
N LYS A 310 -5.17 -27.39 -11.40
CA LYS A 310 -3.73 -27.21 -11.14
C LYS A 310 -3.00 -26.47 -12.27
N LYS A 311 -3.42 -26.64 -13.55
CA LYS A 311 -2.81 -25.96 -14.71
C LYS A 311 -3.10 -24.47 -14.66
N LEU A 312 -4.36 -24.11 -14.46
CA LEU A 312 -4.78 -22.70 -14.30
C LEU A 312 -4.07 -22.05 -13.11
N LYS A 313 -4.05 -22.73 -11.95
CA LYS A 313 -3.36 -22.23 -10.75
C LYS A 313 -1.90 -21.90 -11.02
N ARG A 314 -1.16 -22.83 -11.65
CA ARG A 314 0.25 -22.63 -12.02
C ARG A 314 0.44 -21.47 -13.00
N LYS A 315 -0.39 -21.39 -14.05
CA LYS A 315 -0.37 -20.31 -15.04
C LYS A 315 -0.57 -18.95 -14.37
N ILE A 316 -1.58 -18.82 -13.51
CA ILE A 316 -1.87 -17.57 -12.78
C ILE A 316 -0.68 -17.14 -11.93
N VAL A 317 -0.09 -18.05 -11.16
CA VAL A 317 1.05 -17.74 -10.28
C VAL A 317 2.25 -17.24 -11.07
N ILE A 318 2.60 -17.89 -12.17
CA ILE A 318 3.74 -17.49 -13.02
C ILE A 318 3.49 -16.11 -13.62
N ASN A 319 2.33 -15.90 -14.23
CA ASN A 319 2.00 -14.63 -14.88
C ASN A 319 1.94 -13.48 -13.88
N ALA A 320 1.32 -13.72 -12.72
CA ALA A 320 1.21 -12.74 -11.64
C ALA A 320 2.59 -12.32 -11.11
N TYR A 321 3.48 -13.27 -10.89
CA TYR A 321 4.84 -12.99 -10.44
C TYR A 321 5.65 -12.20 -11.48
N ASN A 322 5.50 -12.50 -12.78
CA ASN A 322 6.13 -11.75 -13.84
C ASN A 322 5.64 -10.30 -13.90
N VAL A 323 4.32 -10.08 -13.74
CA VAL A 323 3.75 -8.73 -13.65
C VAL A 323 4.28 -8.00 -12.41
N TYR A 324 4.34 -8.69 -11.26
CA TYR A 324 4.94 -8.13 -10.05
C TYR A 324 6.38 -7.65 -10.31
N LYS A 325 7.25 -8.50 -10.84
CA LYS A 325 8.66 -8.15 -11.11
C LYS A 325 8.80 -6.96 -12.05
N LYS A 326 7.98 -6.92 -13.09
CA LYS A 326 8.05 -5.87 -14.13
C LYS A 326 7.48 -4.53 -13.67
N SER A 327 6.49 -4.52 -12.75
CA SER A 327 5.69 -3.31 -12.52
C SER A 327 5.51 -2.93 -11.05
N TYR A 328 5.83 -3.82 -10.10
CA TYR A 328 5.53 -3.61 -8.68
C TYR A 328 6.67 -4.03 -7.74
N SER A 329 7.86 -4.35 -8.28
CA SER A 329 9.03 -4.61 -7.44
C SER A 329 9.61 -3.32 -6.88
N GLU A 330 10.31 -3.40 -5.75
CA GLU A 330 10.94 -2.27 -5.09
C GLU A 330 11.87 -1.50 -6.05
N GLU A 331 12.74 -2.21 -6.77
CA GLU A 331 13.70 -1.63 -7.71
C GLU A 331 13.01 -0.82 -8.81
N VAL A 332 11.96 -1.38 -9.41
CA VAL A 332 11.20 -0.71 -10.48
C VAL A 332 10.53 0.56 -9.94
N ILE A 333 9.88 0.48 -8.79
CA ILE A 333 9.15 1.63 -8.25
C ILE A 333 10.10 2.72 -7.76
N VAL A 334 11.21 2.37 -7.09
CA VAL A 334 12.23 3.35 -6.68
C VAL A 334 12.84 4.02 -7.92
N SER A 335 13.09 3.27 -9.00
CA SER A 335 13.55 3.83 -10.27
C SER A 335 12.54 4.82 -10.87
N HIS A 336 11.24 4.53 -10.79
CA HIS A 336 10.19 5.47 -11.24
C HIS A 336 10.20 6.77 -10.42
N TYR A 337 10.34 6.70 -9.09
CA TYR A 337 10.50 7.89 -8.24
C TYR A 337 11.73 8.70 -8.63
N LEU A 338 12.89 8.07 -8.81
CA LEU A 338 14.12 8.74 -9.21
C LEU A 338 13.98 9.43 -10.57
N SER A 339 13.39 8.75 -11.55
CA SER A 339 13.16 9.31 -12.89
C SER A 339 12.21 10.51 -12.85
N PHE A 340 11.13 10.40 -12.09
CA PHE A 340 10.19 11.49 -11.89
C PHE A 340 10.84 12.70 -11.21
N PHE A 341 11.56 12.49 -10.10
CA PHE A 341 12.23 13.58 -9.39
C PHE A 341 13.27 14.27 -10.24
N ARG A 342 14.10 13.54 -10.99
CA ARG A 342 15.08 14.14 -11.90
C ARG A 342 14.43 14.97 -13.00
N ARG A 343 13.33 14.49 -13.58
CA ARG A 343 12.58 15.20 -14.62
C ARG A 343 12.07 16.55 -14.10
N ILE A 344 11.41 16.56 -12.94
CA ILE A 344 10.82 17.80 -12.39
C ILE A 344 11.90 18.77 -11.88
N ILE A 345 13.02 18.29 -11.35
CA ILE A 345 14.15 19.15 -10.96
C ILE A 345 14.74 19.83 -12.20
N LYS A 346 14.93 19.08 -13.30
CA LYS A 346 15.45 19.63 -14.54
C LYS A 346 14.52 20.69 -15.14
N SER A 347 13.21 20.42 -15.21
CA SER A 347 12.21 21.36 -15.75
C SER A 347 11.99 22.63 -14.90
N CYS A 348 12.50 22.71 -13.68
CA CYS A 348 12.48 23.91 -12.86
C CYS A 348 13.80 24.68 -12.92
N ALA A 349 14.85 24.12 -13.51
CA ALA A 349 16.15 24.77 -13.70
C ALA A 349 16.29 25.42 -15.10
N GLU A 350 15.42 25.03 -16.02
CA GLU A 350 15.20 25.66 -17.34
C GLU A 350 14.17 26.80 -17.23
#